data_bab2b47f7af466f18593309e71dd1542
#
_entry.id   bab2b47f7af466f18593309e71dd1542
#
_cell.length_a   1.000
_cell.length_b   1.000
_cell.length_c   1.000
_cell.angle_alpha   90.00
_cell.angle_beta   90.00
_cell.angle_gamma   90.00
#
_symmetry.space_group_name_H-M   'P 1'
#
loop_
_entity.id
_entity.type
_entity.pdbx_description
1 polymer ?
#
loop_
_entity_poly.entity_id
_entity_poly.type
_entity_poly.pdbx_seq_one_letter_code
_entity_poly.pdbx_strand_id
1 'polypeptide(L)'
;MEASKPARHVVITGAAGALGRAVASRFAGEGARLALIDHSLQHLQSVFAHPEPDHGGHLLHGADVTSDAAMAPVAAAILDAFGSVDVLVHVAGGFEMGEPTHALSRESWTRMMDLNAWSFVAVTGHFIPAMMFQRSGKVIAVTARAASTGAATMAAYIASKSALQRLVECLSHEVRAAGINVNSIAPSILDTPANRSAMPKSDPANWVSTGTAARTIAFLASDAAQAMHGQHIVLDGLS
;
A
#
# COMPACT_ATOMS: atom_id res chain seq x y z
N MET A 1 -20.78 2.74 -30.09
CA MET A 1 -19.53 2.09 -29.57
C MET A 1 -18.98 3.04 -28.52
N GLU A 2 -19.12 2.73 -27.24
CA GLU A 2 -18.39 3.44 -26.20
C GLU A 2 -16.90 3.17 -26.42
N ALA A 3 -16.12 4.25 -26.55
CA ALA A 3 -14.65 4.11 -26.59
C ALA A 3 -14.22 3.44 -25.29
N SER A 4 -13.52 2.32 -25.37
CA SER A 4 -13.00 1.64 -24.17
C SER A 4 -12.14 2.63 -23.39
N LYS A 5 -12.47 2.86 -22.12
CA LYS A 5 -11.66 3.71 -21.24
C LYS A 5 -10.22 3.16 -21.24
N PRO A 6 -9.20 4.00 -21.42
CA PRO A 6 -7.81 3.53 -21.42
C PRO A 6 -7.50 2.79 -20.11
N ALA A 7 -6.67 1.76 -20.21
CA ALA A 7 -6.25 0.97 -19.07
C ALA A 7 -5.56 1.87 -18.02
N ARG A 8 -5.96 1.76 -16.74
CA ARG A 8 -5.30 2.49 -15.66
C ARG A 8 -3.90 1.94 -15.40
N HIS A 9 -2.95 2.81 -15.11
CA HIS A 9 -1.61 2.46 -14.69
C HIS A 9 -1.52 2.48 -13.15
N VAL A 10 -1.30 1.32 -12.56
CA VAL A 10 -1.34 1.13 -11.10
C VAL A 10 0.01 0.64 -10.61
N VAL A 11 0.60 1.36 -9.66
CA VAL A 11 1.82 0.97 -8.95
C VAL A 11 1.44 0.39 -7.58
N ILE A 12 1.97 -0.77 -7.23
CA ILE A 12 1.70 -1.45 -5.95
C ILE A 12 3.02 -1.81 -5.28
N THR A 13 3.28 -1.28 -4.08
CA THR A 13 4.42 -1.70 -3.25
C THR A 13 4.00 -2.80 -2.27
N GLY A 14 4.94 -3.67 -1.86
CA GLY A 14 4.60 -4.83 -1.03
C GLY A 14 3.73 -5.86 -1.77
N ALA A 15 3.90 -5.93 -3.09
CA ALA A 15 3.00 -6.64 -3.99
C ALA A 15 3.03 -8.17 -3.81
N ALA A 16 4.14 -8.75 -3.35
CA ALA A 16 4.25 -10.19 -3.10
C ALA A 16 3.55 -10.64 -1.80
N GLY A 17 3.23 -9.71 -0.89
CA GLY A 17 2.50 -9.99 0.33
C GLY A 17 1.04 -10.41 0.09
N ALA A 18 0.38 -10.98 1.11
CA ALA A 18 -0.99 -11.49 0.98
C ALA A 18 -1.99 -10.40 0.54
N LEU A 19 -1.92 -9.19 1.12
CA LEU A 19 -2.76 -8.08 0.71
C LEU A 19 -2.35 -7.54 -0.66
N GLY A 20 -1.03 -7.38 -0.92
CA GLY A 20 -0.53 -6.90 -2.21
C GLY A 20 -0.99 -7.75 -3.38
N ARG A 21 -0.98 -9.07 -3.23
CA ARG A 21 -1.52 -10.01 -4.23
C ARG A 21 -3.01 -9.84 -4.46
N ALA A 22 -3.80 -9.68 -3.40
CA ALA A 22 -5.23 -9.45 -3.52
C ALA A 22 -5.54 -8.11 -4.22
N VAL A 23 -4.74 -7.07 -3.95
CA VAL A 23 -4.84 -5.76 -4.62
C VAL A 23 -4.46 -5.90 -6.10
N ALA A 24 -3.34 -6.56 -6.40
CA ALA A 24 -2.91 -6.80 -7.79
C ALA A 24 -3.98 -7.55 -8.60
N SER A 25 -4.49 -8.67 -8.05
CA SER A 25 -5.57 -9.43 -8.67
C SER A 25 -6.83 -8.58 -8.90
N ARG A 26 -7.19 -7.73 -7.95
CA ARG A 26 -8.36 -6.85 -8.07
C ARG A 26 -8.20 -5.86 -9.23
N PHE A 27 -7.08 -5.15 -9.32
CA PHE A 27 -6.84 -4.18 -10.39
C PHE A 27 -6.60 -4.84 -11.75
N ALA A 28 -5.92 -6.00 -11.79
CA ALA A 28 -5.79 -6.77 -13.02
C ALA A 28 -7.16 -7.19 -13.57
N GLY A 29 -8.07 -7.67 -12.72
CA GLY A 29 -9.44 -8.01 -13.09
C GLY A 29 -10.28 -6.80 -13.57
N GLU A 30 -9.83 -5.57 -13.34
CA GLU A 30 -10.40 -4.33 -13.90
C GLU A 30 -9.69 -3.88 -15.19
N GLY A 31 -8.76 -4.67 -15.73
CA GLY A 31 -8.00 -4.34 -16.94
C GLY A 31 -6.89 -3.32 -16.74
N ALA A 32 -6.41 -3.10 -15.52
CA ALA A 32 -5.30 -2.19 -15.24
C ALA A 32 -3.95 -2.79 -15.65
N ARG A 33 -3.01 -1.94 -16.10
CA ARG A 33 -1.59 -2.28 -16.24
C ARG A 33 -0.89 -2.06 -14.90
N LEU A 34 -0.16 -3.05 -14.40
CA LEU A 34 0.41 -3.04 -13.07
C LEU A 34 1.93 -2.93 -13.09
N ALA A 35 2.48 -2.10 -12.20
CA ALA A 35 3.87 -2.15 -11.78
C ALA A 35 3.92 -2.62 -10.33
N LEU A 36 4.52 -3.78 -10.11
CA LEU A 36 4.56 -4.49 -8.85
C LEU A 36 5.96 -4.38 -8.26
N ILE A 37 6.04 -3.81 -7.06
CA ILE A 37 7.31 -3.56 -6.36
C ILE A 37 7.30 -4.36 -5.05
N ASP A 38 8.38 -5.11 -4.82
CA ASP A 38 8.62 -5.77 -3.54
C ASP A 38 10.14 -5.84 -3.27
N HIS A 39 10.53 -6.17 -2.05
CA HIS A 39 11.95 -6.26 -1.69
C HIS A 39 12.70 -7.30 -2.55
N SER A 40 12.08 -8.42 -2.88
CA SER A 40 12.68 -9.51 -3.66
C SER A 40 12.03 -9.68 -5.03
N LEU A 41 12.76 -9.37 -6.09
CA LEU A 41 12.32 -9.63 -7.45
C LEU A 41 12.08 -11.13 -7.69
N GLN A 42 12.93 -12.00 -7.15
CA GLN A 42 12.77 -13.45 -7.27
C GLN A 42 11.45 -13.93 -6.65
N HIS A 43 11.08 -13.37 -5.49
CA HIS A 43 9.80 -13.69 -4.85
C HIS A 43 8.62 -13.17 -5.67
N LEU A 44 8.68 -11.94 -6.18
CA LEU A 44 7.67 -11.42 -7.11
C LEU A 44 7.48 -12.33 -8.32
N GLN A 45 8.58 -12.72 -8.96
CA GLN A 45 8.53 -13.62 -10.11
C GLN A 45 7.88 -14.96 -9.77
N SER A 46 8.16 -15.54 -8.60
CA SER A 46 7.55 -16.80 -8.16
C SER A 46 6.05 -16.66 -7.89
N VAL A 47 5.62 -15.52 -7.38
CA VAL A 47 4.21 -15.24 -7.05
C VAL A 47 3.37 -14.93 -8.29
N PHE A 48 3.96 -14.21 -9.25
CA PHE A 48 3.30 -13.77 -10.49
C PHE A 48 3.81 -14.50 -11.74
N ALA A 49 4.33 -15.72 -11.57
CA ALA A 49 4.91 -16.53 -12.65
C ALA A 49 3.92 -16.94 -13.75
N HIS A 50 2.63 -16.89 -13.47
CA HIS A 50 1.57 -17.15 -14.43
C HIS A 50 0.81 -15.86 -14.69
N PRO A 51 1.21 -15.07 -15.72
CA PRO A 51 0.39 -13.93 -16.13
C PRO A 51 -0.98 -14.49 -16.56
N GLU A 52 -2.05 -13.95 -15.97
CA GLU A 52 -3.38 -14.17 -16.54
C GLU A 52 -3.35 -13.75 -18.02
N PRO A 53 -3.92 -14.54 -18.95
CA PRO A 53 -3.64 -14.46 -20.39
C PRO A 53 -3.89 -13.13 -21.07
N ASP A 54 -4.59 -12.17 -20.44
CA ASP A 54 -5.14 -11.00 -21.13
C ASP A 54 -4.61 -9.62 -20.68
N HIS A 55 -3.62 -9.52 -19.80
CA HIS A 55 -3.27 -8.22 -19.20
C HIS A 55 -1.88 -7.67 -19.54
N GLY A 56 -1.31 -8.02 -20.70
CA GLY A 56 -0.18 -7.28 -21.28
C GLY A 56 1.07 -7.18 -20.40
N GLY A 57 1.37 -8.22 -19.59
CA GLY A 57 2.55 -8.31 -18.73
C GLY A 57 2.64 -7.24 -17.62
N HIS A 58 2.75 -7.68 -16.39
CA HIS A 58 3.03 -6.77 -15.26
C HIS A 58 4.52 -6.40 -15.26
N LEU A 59 4.84 -5.15 -14.92
CA LEU A 59 6.21 -4.76 -14.62
C LEU A 59 6.55 -5.24 -13.20
N LEU A 60 7.62 -6.02 -13.06
CA LEU A 60 8.07 -6.55 -11.77
C LEU A 60 9.41 -5.91 -11.39
N HIS A 61 9.49 -5.28 -10.22
CA HIS A 61 10.69 -4.63 -9.75
C HIS A 61 11.02 -5.04 -8.31
N GLY A 62 12.28 -5.46 -8.09
CA GLY A 62 12.82 -5.66 -6.75
C GLY A 62 13.47 -4.37 -6.26
N ALA A 63 13.00 -3.84 -5.12
CA ALA A 63 13.60 -2.65 -4.50
C ALA A 63 13.30 -2.59 -3.00
N ASP A 64 14.25 -2.03 -2.25
CA ASP A 64 14.00 -1.58 -0.88
C ASP A 64 13.27 -0.25 -0.93
N VAL A 65 12.00 -0.25 -0.55
CA VAL A 65 11.14 0.95 -0.54
C VAL A 65 11.55 1.99 0.52
N THR A 66 12.44 1.65 1.43
CA THR A 66 13.01 2.59 2.42
C THR A 66 14.19 3.38 1.87
N SER A 67 14.76 2.93 0.74
CA SER A 67 15.93 3.52 0.09
C SER A 67 15.53 4.33 -1.13
N ASP A 68 15.70 5.66 -1.05
CA ASP A 68 15.51 6.56 -2.19
C ASP A 68 16.39 6.17 -3.39
N ALA A 69 17.65 5.82 -3.13
CA ALA A 69 18.60 5.39 -4.17
C ALA A 69 18.17 4.09 -4.89
N ALA A 70 17.50 3.17 -4.17
CA ALA A 70 16.96 1.95 -4.77
C ALA A 70 15.66 2.22 -5.53
N MET A 71 14.83 3.15 -5.06
CA MET A 71 13.56 3.48 -5.68
C MET A 71 13.70 4.34 -6.93
N ALA A 72 14.68 5.25 -6.99
CA ALA A 72 14.84 6.17 -8.11
C ALA A 72 14.90 5.48 -9.51
N PRO A 73 15.76 4.49 -9.75
CA PRO A 73 15.79 3.81 -11.05
C PRO A 73 14.52 3.00 -11.34
N VAL A 74 13.88 2.43 -10.32
CA VAL A 74 12.63 1.68 -10.45
C VAL A 74 11.48 2.61 -10.86
N ALA A 75 11.34 3.73 -10.18
CA ALA A 75 10.31 4.71 -10.50
C ALA A 75 10.51 5.32 -11.90
N ALA A 76 11.75 5.63 -12.28
CA ALA A 76 12.07 6.09 -13.62
C ALA A 76 11.66 5.08 -14.70
N ALA A 77 12.00 3.81 -14.51
CA ALA A 77 11.63 2.75 -15.46
C ALA A 77 10.10 2.56 -15.58
N ILE A 78 9.37 2.67 -14.46
CA ILE A 78 7.90 2.59 -14.46
C ILE A 78 7.28 3.79 -15.18
N LEU A 79 7.75 5.00 -14.90
CA LEU A 79 7.25 6.23 -15.55
C LEU A 79 7.56 6.24 -17.05
N ASP A 80 8.73 5.74 -17.46
CA ASP A 80 9.10 5.59 -18.88
C ASP A 80 8.18 4.58 -19.59
N ALA A 81 7.93 3.43 -18.97
CA ALA A 81 7.09 2.38 -19.56
C ALA A 81 5.60 2.72 -19.60
N PHE A 82 5.09 3.48 -18.63
CA PHE A 82 3.67 3.79 -18.51
C PHE A 82 3.31 5.18 -19.07
N GLY A 83 4.22 6.13 -19.07
CA GLY A 83 3.99 7.53 -19.41
C GLY A 83 3.16 8.30 -18.37
N SER A 84 2.40 7.60 -17.54
CA SER A 84 1.54 8.15 -16.48
C SER A 84 1.36 7.15 -15.35
N VAL A 85 1.00 7.61 -14.14
CA VAL A 85 0.58 6.75 -13.02
C VAL A 85 -0.74 7.27 -12.48
N ASP A 86 -1.80 6.46 -12.60
CA ASP A 86 -3.14 6.83 -12.17
C ASP A 86 -3.37 6.50 -10.69
N VAL A 87 -2.79 5.39 -10.22
CA VAL A 87 -2.98 4.88 -8.85
C VAL A 87 -1.65 4.41 -8.27
N LEU A 88 -1.34 4.85 -7.06
CA LEU A 88 -0.28 4.31 -6.22
C LEU A 88 -0.90 3.65 -4.98
N VAL A 89 -0.70 2.35 -4.80
CA VAL A 89 -1.12 1.61 -3.61
C VAL A 89 0.12 1.23 -2.81
N HIS A 90 0.32 1.90 -1.68
CA HIS A 90 1.42 1.63 -0.77
C HIS A 90 1.01 0.60 0.28
N VAL A 91 1.26 -0.69 -0.02
CA VAL A 91 0.97 -1.82 0.86
C VAL A 91 2.19 -2.22 1.69
N ALA A 92 3.41 -1.88 1.23
CA ALA A 92 4.64 -2.17 1.94
C ALA A 92 4.57 -1.70 3.39
N GLY A 93 5.04 -2.53 4.30
CA GLY A 93 5.02 -2.29 5.74
C GLY A 93 5.26 -3.57 6.51
N GLY A 94 5.48 -3.44 7.80
CA GLY A 94 5.75 -4.56 8.70
C GLY A 94 5.04 -4.43 10.03
N PHE A 95 5.05 -5.52 10.77
CA PHE A 95 4.51 -5.62 12.11
C PHE A 95 5.58 -6.18 13.05
N GLU A 96 5.67 -5.59 14.22
CA GLU A 96 6.52 -6.07 15.30
C GLU A 96 5.90 -5.76 16.66
N MET A 97 6.05 -6.69 17.59
CA MET A 97 5.65 -6.53 18.98
C MET A 97 6.56 -7.35 19.92
N GLY A 98 6.51 -7.06 21.20
CA GLY A 98 7.21 -7.84 22.25
C GLY A 98 7.96 -6.97 23.24
N GLU A 99 8.54 -5.86 22.82
CA GLU A 99 9.29 -4.97 23.69
C GLU A 99 8.36 -4.02 24.46
N PRO A 100 8.49 -3.93 25.80
CA PRO A 100 7.76 -2.91 26.56
C PRO A 100 8.32 -1.51 26.24
N THR A 101 7.47 -0.49 26.26
CA THR A 101 7.84 0.87 25.83
C THR A 101 9.08 1.43 26.52
N HIS A 102 9.26 1.17 27.82
CA HIS A 102 10.41 1.67 28.59
C HIS A 102 11.73 0.95 28.29
N ALA A 103 11.69 -0.18 27.59
CA ALA A 103 12.86 -0.95 27.15
C ALA A 103 12.88 -1.15 25.61
N LEU A 104 12.15 -0.29 24.88
CA LEU A 104 12.12 -0.33 23.44
C LEU A 104 13.51 -0.06 22.86
N SER A 105 14.01 -0.98 22.04
CA SER A 105 15.30 -0.83 21.36
C SER A 105 15.25 0.24 20.26
N ARG A 106 16.39 0.91 20.06
CA ARG A 106 16.53 1.84 18.94
C ARG A 106 16.40 1.12 17.59
N GLU A 107 16.81 -0.13 17.52
CA GLU A 107 16.74 -0.96 16.33
C GLU A 107 15.29 -1.22 15.91
N SER A 108 14.46 -1.73 16.82
CA SER A 108 13.02 -1.95 16.56
C SER A 108 12.30 -0.65 16.18
N TRP A 109 12.61 0.44 16.91
CA TRP A 109 12.07 1.76 16.61
C TRP A 109 12.42 2.21 15.18
N THR A 110 13.71 2.20 14.83
CA THR A 110 14.17 2.66 13.51
C THR A 110 13.59 1.80 12.41
N ARG A 111 13.65 0.47 12.54
CA ARG A 111 13.11 -0.46 11.56
C ARG A 111 11.62 -0.23 11.29
N MET A 112 10.81 -0.06 12.34
CA MET A 112 9.36 0.18 12.15
C MET A 112 9.07 1.56 11.56
N MET A 113 9.79 2.59 11.96
CA MET A 113 9.64 3.94 11.40
C MET A 113 10.06 3.99 9.93
N ASP A 114 11.17 3.36 9.58
CA ASP A 114 11.65 3.34 8.20
C ASP A 114 10.68 2.55 7.31
N LEU A 115 10.29 1.35 7.74
CA LEU A 115 9.46 0.47 6.91
C LEU A 115 8.01 0.96 6.79
N ASN A 116 7.41 1.51 7.86
CA ASN A 116 5.98 1.86 7.85
C ASN A 116 5.71 3.35 7.55
N ALA A 117 6.62 4.26 7.86
CA ALA A 117 6.41 5.69 7.69
C ALA A 117 7.33 6.30 6.63
N TRP A 118 8.65 6.13 6.76
CA TRP A 118 9.59 6.70 5.82
C TRP A 118 9.42 6.15 4.40
N SER A 119 9.17 4.85 4.24
CA SER A 119 8.96 4.23 2.94
C SER A 119 7.82 4.88 2.14
N PHE A 120 6.77 5.36 2.81
CA PHE A 120 5.69 6.12 2.16
C PHE A 120 6.22 7.44 1.58
N VAL A 121 7.05 8.18 2.32
CA VAL A 121 7.67 9.42 1.87
C VAL A 121 8.61 9.15 0.67
N ALA A 122 9.49 8.16 0.80
CA ALA A 122 10.43 7.79 -0.25
C ALA A 122 9.71 7.40 -1.54
N VAL A 123 8.68 6.55 -1.46
CA VAL A 123 7.93 6.10 -2.65
C VAL A 123 7.10 7.23 -3.26
N THR A 124 6.37 7.99 -2.46
CA THR A 124 5.51 9.08 -2.98
C THR A 124 6.34 10.19 -3.61
N GLY A 125 7.54 10.47 -3.12
CA GLY A 125 8.47 11.45 -3.68
C GLY A 125 8.77 11.23 -5.17
N HIS A 126 8.75 9.98 -5.64
CA HIS A 126 9.01 9.65 -7.04
C HIS A 126 7.76 9.73 -7.95
N PHE A 127 6.56 9.48 -7.44
CA PHE A 127 5.36 9.40 -8.27
C PHE A 127 4.48 10.65 -8.20
N ILE A 128 4.46 11.36 -7.06
CA ILE A 128 3.65 12.58 -6.89
C ILE A 128 3.98 13.66 -7.93
N PRO A 129 5.23 13.96 -8.28
CA PRO A 129 5.53 14.96 -9.30
C PRO A 129 4.87 14.67 -10.66
N ALA A 130 4.85 13.40 -11.09
CA ALA A 130 4.18 12.98 -12.31
C ALA A 130 2.65 13.13 -12.20
N MET A 131 2.04 12.73 -11.08
CA MET A 131 0.61 12.91 -10.82
C MET A 131 0.22 14.41 -10.77
N MET A 132 1.07 15.27 -10.20
CA MET A 132 0.85 16.73 -10.20
C MET A 132 0.88 17.31 -11.62
N PHE A 133 1.82 16.84 -12.45
CA PHE A 133 1.88 17.24 -13.86
C PHE A 133 0.64 16.78 -14.63
N GLN A 134 0.14 15.56 -14.37
CA GLN A 134 -1.10 15.01 -14.92
C GLN A 134 -2.35 15.75 -14.42
N ARG A 135 -2.27 16.44 -13.26
CA ARG A 135 -3.40 17.00 -12.52
C ARG A 135 -4.44 15.94 -12.12
N SER A 136 -3.99 14.72 -11.89
CA SER A 136 -4.82 13.57 -11.54
C SER A 136 -3.98 12.50 -10.87
N GLY A 137 -4.54 11.83 -9.87
CA GLY A 137 -3.89 10.69 -9.20
C GLY A 137 -4.66 10.21 -7.98
N LYS A 138 -4.44 8.95 -7.63
CA LYS A 138 -5.00 8.33 -6.42
C LYS A 138 -3.87 7.64 -5.66
N VAL A 139 -3.70 8.01 -4.41
CA VAL A 139 -2.71 7.38 -3.51
C VAL A 139 -3.44 6.74 -2.35
N ILE A 140 -3.23 5.45 -2.14
CA ILE A 140 -3.85 4.70 -1.05
C ILE A 140 -2.76 4.01 -0.24
N ALA A 141 -2.67 4.33 1.06
CA ALA A 141 -1.75 3.68 1.99
C ALA A 141 -2.47 2.64 2.86
N VAL A 142 -1.70 1.68 3.40
CA VAL A 142 -2.20 0.72 4.38
C VAL A 142 -1.64 1.08 5.75
N THR A 143 -2.48 1.72 6.55
CA THR A 143 -2.21 2.04 7.96
C THR A 143 -2.63 0.85 8.85
N ALA A 144 -3.11 1.09 10.04
CA ALA A 144 -3.66 0.06 10.91
C ALA A 144 -4.72 0.66 11.84
N ARG A 145 -5.76 -0.09 12.17
CA ARG A 145 -6.72 0.31 13.21
C ARG A 145 -6.01 0.60 14.54
N ALA A 146 -5.00 -0.22 14.88
CA ALA A 146 -4.20 -0.03 16.09
C ALA A 146 -3.48 1.33 16.16
N ALA A 147 -3.32 2.06 15.06
CA ALA A 147 -2.72 3.39 15.06
C ALA A 147 -3.56 4.45 15.78
N SER A 148 -4.83 4.19 16.08
CA SER A 148 -5.72 5.11 16.80
C SER A 148 -5.63 5.04 18.32
N THR A 149 -5.00 4.00 18.87
CA THR A 149 -4.88 3.78 20.33
C THR A 149 -3.54 3.12 20.66
N GLY A 150 -3.15 3.17 21.95
CA GLY A 150 -1.98 2.43 22.44
C GLY A 150 -2.32 0.98 22.77
N ALA A 151 -1.34 0.08 22.58
CA ALA A 151 -1.39 -1.30 23.06
C ALA A 151 -0.04 -1.71 23.66
N ALA A 152 -0.07 -2.57 24.67
CA ALA A 152 1.14 -3.04 25.33
C ALA A 152 2.06 -3.74 24.33
N THR A 153 3.36 -3.53 24.45
CA THR A 153 4.43 -4.15 23.65
C THR A 153 4.39 -3.90 22.14
N MET A 154 3.63 -2.90 21.68
CA MET A 154 3.47 -2.54 20.27
C MET A 154 3.90 -1.10 19.97
N ALA A 155 4.72 -0.48 20.83
CA ALA A 155 4.99 0.95 20.75
C ALA A 155 5.61 1.39 19.42
N ALA A 156 6.64 0.71 18.92
CA ALA A 156 7.30 1.07 17.66
C ALA A 156 6.34 0.92 16.47
N TYR A 157 5.59 -0.18 16.40
CA TYR A 157 4.61 -0.42 15.35
C TYR A 157 3.50 0.63 15.34
N ILE A 158 2.84 0.83 16.48
CA ILE A 158 1.74 1.79 16.61
C ILE A 158 2.21 3.21 16.29
N ALA A 159 3.36 3.63 16.83
CA ALA A 159 3.93 4.94 16.54
C ALA A 159 4.20 5.13 15.04
N SER A 160 4.78 4.12 14.38
CA SER A 160 5.07 4.19 12.95
C SER A 160 3.80 4.24 12.07
N LYS A 161 2.76 3.48 12.42
CA LYS A 161 1.47 3.51 11.70
C LYS A 161 0.68 4.79 12.00
N SER A 162 0.81 5.38 13.20
CA SER A 162 0.26 6.69 13.53
C SER A 162 0.97 7.80 12.74
N ALA A 163 2.31 7.72 12.61
CA ALA A 163 3.07 8.63 11.76
C ALA A 163 2.61 8.54 10.30
N LEU A 164 2.44 7.34 9.76
CA LEU A 164 1.93 7.14 8.41
C LEU A 164 0.54 7.78 8.21
N GLN A 165 -0.37 7.69 9.20
CA GLN A 165 -1.68 8.38 9.12
C GLN A 165 -1.50 9.88 8.94
N ARG A 166 -0.64 10.51 9.74
CA ARG A 166 -0.39 11.96 9.62
C ARG A 166 0.27 12.33 8.30
N LEU A 167 1.18 11.49 7.78
CA LEU A 167 1.80 11.71 6.46
C LEU A 167 0.76 11.64 5.33
N VAL A 168 -0.18 10.71 5.38
CA VAL A 168 -1.31 10.63 4.44
C VAL A 168 -2.16 11.90 4.46
N GLU A 169 -2.49 12.42 5.64
CA GLU A 169 -3.25 13.67 5.78
C GLU A 169 -2.47 14.88 5.26
N CYS A 170 -1.20 15.02 5.65
CA CYS A 170 -0.35 16.11 5.18
C CYS A 170 -0.26 16.12 3.66
N LEU A 171 0.13 14.99 3.05
CA LEU A 171 0.23 14.88 1.61
C LEU A 171 -1.12 15.17 0.91
N SER A 172 -2.22 14.70 1.48
CA SER A 172 -3.56 14.98 0.96
C SER A 172 -3.85 16.48 0.91
N HIS A 173 -3.51 17.23 1.95
CA HIS A 173 -3.68 18.68 1.96
C HIS A 173 -2.79 19.40 0.94
N GLU A 174 -1.58 18.90 0.73
CA GLU A 174 -0.60 19.49 -0.18
C GLU A 174 -0.99 19.33 -1.65
N VAL A 175 -1.58 18.17 -2.03
CA VAL A 175 -1.76 17.82 -3.46
C VAL A 175 -3.21 17.83 -3.95
N ARG A 176 -4.21 17.99 -3.08
CA ARG A 176 -5.64 17.97 -3.48
C ARG A 176 -5.99 19.03 -4.51
N ALA A 177 -5.36 20.22 -4.47
CA ALA A 177 -5.57 21.27 -5.46
C ALA A 177 -5.02 20.90 -6.85
N ALA A 178 -4.13 19.91 -6.91
CA ALA A 178 -3.64 19.32 -8.16
C ALA A 178 -4.52 18.14 -8.66
N GLY A 179 -5.67 17.88 -8.03
CA GLY A 179 -6.57 16.80 -8.45
C GLY A 179 -6.15 15.41 -7.95
N ILE A 180 -5.32 15.34 -6.93
CA ILE A 180 -4.82 14.07 -6.37
C ILE A 180 -5.54 13.76 -5.07
N ASN A 181 -6.11 12.54 -4.96
CA ASN A 181 -6.66 12.03 -3.71
C ASN A 181 -5.63 11.17 -2.99
N VAL A 182 -5.44 11.43 -1.70
CA VAL A 182 -4.58 10.63 -0.83
C VAL A 182 -5.40 10.17 0.36
N ASN A 183 -5.54 8.85 0.53
CA ASN A 183 -6.32 8.24 1.60
C ASN A 183 -5.63 6.98 2.11
N SER A 184 -6.15 6.37 3.16
CA SER A 184 -5.68 5.06 3.63
C SER A 184 -6.82 4.14 4.05
N ILE A 185 -6.55 2.84 4.04
CA ILE A 185 -7.31 1.87 4.82
C ILE A 185 -6.58 1.59 6.13
N ALA A 186 -7.33 1.34 7.19
CA ALA A 186 -6.85 1.03 8.54
C ALA A 186 -7.44 -0.32 9.00
N PRO A 187 -6.91 -1.45 8.51
CA PRO A 187 -7.45 -2.75 8.87
C PRO A 187 -7.11 -3.12 10.32
N SER A 188 -8.00 -3.88 10.96
CA SER A 188 -7.72 -4.65 12.16
C SER A 188 -6.83 -5.86 11.79
N ILE A 189 -7.18 -7.06 12.16
CA ILE A 189 -6.43 -8.26 11.79
C ILE A 189 -6.84 -8.67 10.36
N LEU A 190 -5.87 -8.70 9.46
CA LEU A 190 -6.06 -9.25 8.11
C LEU A 190 -6.00 -10.78 8.14
N ASP A 191 -6.91 -11.43 7.44
CA ASP A 191 -6.86 -12.88 7.23
C ASP A 191 -5.75 -13.22 6.24
N THR A 192 -4.61 -13.59 6.80
CA THR A 192 -3.41 -13.98 6.05
C THR A 192 -2.81 -15.26 6.62
N PRO A 193 -2.05 -16.04 5.82
CA PRO A 193 -1.36 -17.23 6.31
C PRO A 193 -0.46 -16.92 7.52
N ALA A 194 0.23 -15.79 7.52
CA ALA A 194 1.11 -15.37 8.62
C ALA A 194 0.31 -15.14 9.92
N ASN A 195 -0.81 -14.42 9.86
CA ASN A 195 -1.66 -14.16 11.01
C ASN A 195 -2.34 -15.45 11.53
N ARG A 196 -2.79 -16.33 10.63
CA ARG A 196 -3.32 -17.65 11.02
C ARG A 196 -2.27 -18.48 11.79
N SER A 197 -1.02 -18.47 11.30
CA SER A 197 0.08 -19.17 11.99
C SER A 197 0.44 -18.54 13.33
N ALA A 198 0.43 -17.20 13.42
CA ALA A 198 0.75 -16.48 14.66
C ALA A 198 -0.36 -16.58 15.72
N MET A 199 -1.60 -16.74 15.31
CA MET A 199 -2.79 -16.77 16.20
C MET A 199 -3.66 -18.02 15.96
N PRO A 200 -3.15 -19.24 16.18
CA PRO A 200 -3.82 -20.48 15.83
C PRO A 200 -5.11 -20.78 16.65
N LYS A 201 -5.33 -20.02 17.73
CA LYS A 201 -6.51 -20.13 18.59
C LYS A 201 -7.61 -19.11 18.24
N SER A 202 -7.33 -18.17 17.38
CA SER A 202 -8.30 -17.16 16.95
C SER A 202 -9.10 -17.67 15.75
N ASP A 203 -10.36 -17.27 15.66
CA ASP A 203 -11.20 -17.61 14.51
C ASP A 203 -10.99 -16.62 13.36
N PRO A 204 -10.40 -17.03 12.22
CA PRO A 204 -10.19 -16.16 11.08
C PRO A 204 -11.47 -15.62 10.43
N ALA A 205 -12.63 -16.21 10.70
CA ALA A 205 -13.90 -15.70 10.21
C ALA A 205 -14.25 -14.31 10.78
N ASN A 206 -13.66 -13.95 11.91
CA ASN A 206 -13.80 -12.62 12.53
C ASN A 206 -12.84 -11.58 11.94
N TRP A 207 -11.87 -11.96 11.11
CA TRP A 207 -10.85 -11.08 10.57
C TRP A 207 -11.27 -10.44 9.26
N VAL A 208 -10.57 -9.40 8.88
CA VAL A 208 -10.76 -8.72 7.59
C VAL A 208 -10.12 -9.55 6.49
N SER A 209 -10.92 -10.03 5.53
CA SER A 209 -10.34 -10.73 4.38
C SER A 209 -9.51 -9.78 3.51
N THR A 210 -8.41 -10.27 2.94
CA THR A 210 -7.59 -9.49 1.99
C THR A 210 -8.40 -9.04 0.77
N GLY A 211 -9.38 -9.83 0.33
CA GLY A 211 -10.30 -9.47 -0.75
C GLY A 211 -11.20 -8.28 -0.39
N THR A 212 -11.70 -8.20 0.85
CA THR A 212 -12.48 -7.04 1.32
C THR A 212 -11.61 -5.79 1.37
N ALA A 213 -10.40 -5.89 1.91
CA ALA A 213 -9.45 -4.78 1.93
C ALA A 213 -9.09 -4.30 0.51
N ALA A 214 -8.85 -5.22 -0.43
CA ALA A 214 -8.57 -4.88 -1.83
C ALA A 214 -9.75 -4.19 -2.52
N ARG A 215 -11.00 -4.60 -2.25
CA ARG A 215 -12.20 -3.90 -2.76
C ARG A 215 -12.30 -2.46 -2.23
N THR A 216 -12.01 -2.25 -0.95
CA THR A 216 -12.00 -0.91 -0.36
C THR A 216 -10.91 -0.03 -0.96
N ILE A 217 -9.71 -0.59 -1.20
CA ILE A 217 -8.63 0.11 -1.91
C ILE A 217 -9.08 0.49 -3.33
N ALA A 218 -9.69 -0.42 -4.08
CA ALA A 218 -10.19 -0.14 -5.42
C ALA A 218 -11.30 0.92 -5.43
N PHE A 219 -12.18 0.93 -4.42
CA PHE A 219 -13.17 2.00 -4.23
C PHE A 219 -12.50 3.35 -4.00
N LEU A 220 -11.52 3.44 -3.10
CA LEU A 220 -10.78 4.68 -2.85
C LEU A 220 -10.00 5.17 -4.07
N ALA A 221 -9.61 4.26 -4.96
CA ALA A 221 -8.95 4.55 -6.24
C ALA A 221 -9.93 4.90 -7.37
N SER A 222 -11.24 4.87 -7.14
CA SER A 222 -12.26 5.15 -8.14
C SER A 222 -12.73 6.62 -8.11
N ASP A 223 -13.46 7.01 -9.15
CA ASP A 223 -14.09 8.34 -9.22
C ASP A 223 -15.20 8.51 -8.18
N ALA A 224 -15.80 7.41 -7.69
CA ALA A 224 -16.80 7.44 -6.62
C ALA A 224 -16.24 7.99 -5.29
N ALA A 225 -14.92 7.91 -5.08
CA ALA A 225 -14.24 8.44 -3.89
C ALA A 225 -13.57 9.81 -4.14
N GLN A 226 -13.90 10.52 -5.22
CA GLN A 226 -13.22 11.78 -5.59
C GLN A 226 -13.30 12.87 -4.52
N ALA A 227 -14.33 12.88 -3.69
CA ALA A 227 -14.49 13.84 -2.60
C ALA A 227 -13.77 13.43 -1.30
N MET A 228 -13.14 12.24 -1.27
CA MET A 228 -12.45 11.74 -0.08
C MET A 228 -10.98 12.16 -0.10
N HIS A 229 -10.57 12.90 0.92
CA HIS A 229 -9.23 13.43 1.06
C HIS A 229 -8.73 13.26 2.50
N GLY A 230 -7.57 12.65 2.69
CA GLY A 230 -6.95 12.43 4.00
C GLY A 230 -7.75 11.49 4.93
N GLN A 231 -8.59 10.61 4.36
CA GLN A 231 -9.43 9.72 5.16
C GLN A 231 -8.70 8.43 5.50
N HIS A 232 -9.01 7.91 6.71
CA HIS A 232 -8.54 6.61 7.19
C HIS A 232 -9.74 5.67 7.34
N ILE A 233 -9.96 4.81 6.35
CA ILE A 233 -11.12 3.91 6.35
C ILE A 233 -10.82 2.70 7.22
N VAL A 234 -11.44 2.66 8.39
CA VAL A 234 -11.28 1.55 9.33
C VAL A 234 -12.00 0.31 8.80
N LEU A 235 -11.31 -0.82 8.82
CA LEU A 235 -11.84 -2.13 8.48
C LEU A 235 -11.70 -3.04 9.70
N ASP A 236 -12.77 -3.18 10.47
CA ASP A 236 -12.72 -3.88 11.76
C ASP A 236 -12.92 -5.40 11.66
N GLY A 237 -13.69 -5.86 10.68
CA GLY A 237 -14.22 -7.22 10.74
C GLY A 237 -15.14 -7.36 11.95
N LEU A 238 -14.96 -8.46 12.70
CA LEU A 238 -15.60 -8.71 14.00
C LEU A 238 -14.57 -8.84 15.14
N SER A 239 -13.32 -8.35 14.93
CA SER A 239 -12.20 -8.49 15.88
C SER A 239 -11.82 -7.17 16.54
#